data_b2f5593f0ac90d9ecaabce0b74b273ed
#
_entry.id   b2f5593f0ac90d9ecaabce0b74b273ed
#
_cell.length_a   1.000
_cell.length_b   1.000
_cell.length_c   1.000
_cell.angle_alpha   90.00
_cell.angle_beta   90.00
_cell.angle_gamma   90.00
#
_symmetry.space_group_name_H-M   'P 1'
#
loop_
_entity.id
_entity.type
_entity.pdbx_description
1 polymer ?
#
loop_
_entity_poly.entity_id
_entity_poly.type
_entity_poly.pdbx_seq_one_letter_code
_entity_poly.pdbx_strand_id
1 'polypeptide(L)'
;MSVFERRYELMPRSELDQLQLERVQALLVRLKRNVRRYREQIGDARVESLADMAKLPVTTPEDMAGSFPYGMFALPLREVIRLHSTMGSQGRPLVIGHTRNDLAQWGRLAARQLVASGVTANDVIQVCLGAGFYRGALGYVLGAEQVEASVIAEEPFHIDSQLAMLQNYRPTTLITTPVNARELMRTMDERRIDPQSFHLRTVLLSRPVDAAERDELQAGLLVTVQSNFGIEEVLDPGLCVECPEGRFHVNEDHFLAEVCDGELVITTLCREAMPLLRYRTRIACEMKQEKCACGRTGAIIVPGGRLDGRLRVKETPFYEEQIAQVLAQTRAAGHKFWTRVSENTVVISVQLTSELFSDMMWPLGELQRQIESEFLARLGIPTEVRFVQSAP
;
A
#
# COMPACT_ATOMS: atom_id res chain seq x y z
N MET A 1 1.21 19.77 19.02
CA MET A 1 0.75 18.40 18.73
C MET A 1 -0.42 18.48 17.76
N SER A 2 -0.22 18.02 16.54
CA SER A 2 -1.24 18.08 15.49
C SER A 2 -2.06 16.79 15.51
N VAL A 3 -3.34 16.89 15.85
CA VAL A 3 -4.30 15.78 15.98
C VAL A 3 -5.59 16.21 15.32
N PHE A 4 -6.10 15.42 14.37
CA PHE A 4 -7.32 15.74 13.63
C PHE A 4 -8.57 15.35 14.41
N GLU A 5 -8.60 14.11 14.93
CA GLU A 5 -9.73 13.58 15.68
C GLU A 5 -9.31 13.24 17.12
N ARG A 6 -9.17 14.30 17.95
CA ARG A 6 -8.66 14.18 19.32
C ARG A 6 -9.37 13.11 20.14
N ARG A 7 -10.68 12.92 19.96
CA ARG A 7 -11.47 11.93 20.67
C ARG A 7 -10.96 10.50 20.44
N TYR A 8 -10.55 10.16 19.22
CA TYR A 8 -10.15 8.81 18.85
C TYR A 8 -8.64 8.61 18.94
N GLU A 9 -7.86 9.59 18.47
CA GLU A 9 -6.40 9.47 18.45
C GLU A 9 -5.77 9.52 19.85
N LEU A 10 -6.46 10.12 20.83
CA LEU A 10 -6.02 10.23 22.24
C LEU A 10 -6.95 9.49 23.21
N MET A 11 -7.78 8.57 22.73
CA MET A 11 -8.74 7.83 23.56
C MET A 11 -8.01 6.97 24.59
N PRO A 12 -8.38 6.98 25.86
CA PRO A 12 -7.79 6.10 26.86
C PRO A 12 -7.90 4.62 26.47
N ARG A 13 -6.87 3.82 26.77
CA ARG A 13 -6.82 2.41 26.35
C ARG A 13 -8.07 1.62 26.75
N SER A 14 -8.56 1.80 27.97
CA SER A 14 -9.76 1.10 28.43
C SER A 14 -11.03 1.43 27.64
N GLU A 15 -11.17 2.70 27.23
CA GLU A 15 -12.30 3.12 26.39
C GLU A 15 -12.15 2.59 24.97
N LEU A 16 -10.92 2.56 24.46
CA LEU A 16 -10.61 2.05 23.13
C LEU A 16 -10.83 0.52 23.05
N ASP A 17 -10.42 -0.23 24.07
CA ASP A 17 -10.69 -1.68 24.17
C ASP A 17 -12.19 -1.98 24.19
N GLN A 18 -12.95 -1.21 24.95
CA GLN A 18 -14.41 -1.34 24.98
C GLN A 18 -15.03 -1.04 23.60
N LEU A 19 -14.61 0.06 22.97
CA LEU A 19 -15.06 0.45 21.63
C LEU A 19 -14.74 -0.64 20.60
N GLN A 20 -13.54 -1.19 20.66
CA GLN A 20 -13.12 -2.28 19.75
C GLN A 20 -13.99 -3.53 19.97
N LEU A 21 -14.25 -3.90 21.22
CA LEU A 21 -15.09 -5.06 21.53
C LEU A 21 -16.51 -4.89 20.97
N GLU A 22 -17.14 -3.74 21.20
CA GLU A 22 -18.47 -3.43 20.66
C GLU A 22 -18.50 -3.50 19.13
N ARG A 23 -17.49 -2.94 18.48
CA ARG A 23 -17.35 -2.94 17.01
C ARG A 23 -17.11 -4.35 16.45
N VAL A 24 -16.29 -5.16 17.12
CA VAL A 24 -16.08 -6.58 16.76
C VAL A 24 -17.39 -7.35 16.85
N GLN A 25 -18.15 -7.19 17.94
CA GLN A 25 -19.43 -7.88 18.11
C GLN A 25 -20.43 -7.50 17.01
N ALA A 26 -20.54 -6.22 16.69
CA ALA A 26 -21.37 -5.73 15.58
C ALA A 26 -20.89 -6.25 14.21
N LEU A 27 -19.57 -6.28 13.99
CA LEU A 27 -18.96 -6.83 12.80
C LEU A 27 -19.31 -8.31 12.61
N LEU A 28 -19.18 -9.13 13.66
CA LEU A 28 -19.48 -10.56 13.59
C LEU A 28 -20.94 -10.83 13.21
N VAL A 29 -21.89 -10.07 13.74
CA VAL A 29 -23.31 -10.15 13.35
C VAL A 29 -23.46 -9.87 11.86
N ARG A 30 -22.85 -8.81 11.37
CA ARG A 30 -22.90 -8.40 9.95
C ARG A 30 -22.26 -9.45 9.04
N LEU A 31 -21.09 -9.98 9.40
CA LEU A 31 -20.38 -10.99 8.63
C LEU A 31 -21.17 -12.30 8.52
N LYS A 32 -21.69 -12.81 9.64
CA LYS A 32 -22.50 -14.03 9.68
C LYS A 32 -23.77 -13.89 8.84
N ARG A 33 -24.38 -12.70 8.82
CA ARG A 33 -25.61 -12.45 8.07
C ARG A 33 -25.35 -12.35 6.56
N ASN A 34 -24.32 -11.65 6.16
CA ASN A 34 -24.19 -11.13 4.79
C ASN A 34 -23.11 -11.80 3.95
N VAL A 35 -22.07 -12.39 4.56
CA VAL A 35 -20.97 -13.00 3.83
C VAL A 35 -20.98 -14.51 4.07
N ARG A 36 -21.28 -15.29 3.01
CA ARG A 36 -21.44 -16.75 3.09
C ARG A 36 -20.24 -17.44 3.73
N ARG A 37 -19.03 -17.10 3.26
CA ARG A 37 -17.78 -17.67 3.78
C ARG A 37 -17.67 -17.50 5.29
N TYR A 38 -17.86 -16.29 5.78
CA TYR A 38 -17.77 -16.00 7.22
C TYR A 38 -18.88 -16.68 8.01
N ARG A 39 -20.08 -16.80 7.46
CA ARG A 39 -21.16 -17.56 8.11
C ARG A 39 -20.77 -19.00 8.36
N GLU A 40 -20.15 -19.64 7.36
CA GLU A 40 -19.73 -21.04 7.44
C GLU A 40 -18.55 -21.23 8.40
N GLN A 41 -17.60 -20.29 8.42
CA GLN A 41 -16.37 -20.40 9.22
C GLN A 41 -16.52 -19.95 10.68
N ILE A 42 -17.30 -18.89 10.95
CA ILE A 42 -17.48 -18.36 12.31
C ILE A 42 -18.43 -19.26 13.10
N GLY A 43 -19.43 -19.87 12.45
CA GLY A 43 -20.43 -20.71 13.12
C GLY A 43 -21.08 -19.98 14.32
N ASP A 44 -21.12 -20.63 15.47
CA ASP A 44 -21.72 -20.10 16.71
C ASP A 44 -20.73 -19.34 17.62
N ALA A 45 -19.50 -19.13 17.15
CA ALA A 45 -18.48 -18.43 17.93
C ALA A 45 -18.96 -17.04 18.37
N ARG A 46 -18.69 -16.71 19.62
CA ARG A 46 -18.99 -15.41 20.25
C ARG A 46 -17.70 -14.81 20.76
N VAL A 47 -17.66 -13.50 20.84
CA VAL A 47 -16.56 -12.71 21.40
C VAL A 47 -17.08 -11.94 22.60
N GLU A 48 -16.64 -12.31 23.79
CA GLU A 48 -16.96 -11.66 25.06
C GLU A 48 -15.83 -10.74 25.51
N SER A 49 -14.63 -10.98 25.00
CA SER A 49 -13.43 -10.16 25.21
C SER A 49 -12.58 -10.11 23.95
N LEU A 50 -11.68 -9.13 23.83
CA LEU A 50 -10.75 -9.05 22.69
C LEU A 50 -9.80 -10.26 22.60
N ALA A 51 -9.54 -10.95 23.72
CA ALA A 51 -8.74 -12.18 23.72
C ALA A 51 -9.41 -13.33 22.94
N ASP A 52 -10.73 -13.31 22.81
CA ASP A 52 -11.48 -14.33 22.08
C ASP A 52 -11.27 -14.22 20.55
N MET A 53 -10.71 -13.11 20.07
CA MET A 53 -10.36 -12.95 18.66
C MET A 53 -9.45 -14.07 18.16
N ALA A 54 -8.53 -14.54 18.99
CA ALA A 54 -7.61 -15.63 18.64
C ALA A 54 -8.32 -16.94 18.25
N LYS A 55 -9.56 -17.14 18.70
CA LYS A 55 -10.40 -18.32 18.39
C LYS A 55 -11.13 -18.21 17.05
N LEU A 56 -11.17 -17.01 16.45
CA LEU A 56 -11.87 -16.78 15.19
C LEU A 56 -11.00 -17.17 13.99
N PRO A 57 -11.63 -17.56 12.87
CA PRO A 57 -10.90 -17.91 11.65
C PRO A 57 -10.14 -16.69 11.11
N VAL A 58 -9.05 -16.97 10.41
CA VAL A 58 -8.30 -15.96 9.66
C VAL A 58 -8.79 -15.88 8.21
N THR A 59 -8.61 -14.73 7.59
CA THR A 59 -8.83 -14.52 6.16
C THR A 59 -7.47 -14.37 5.49
N THR A 60 -7.25 -15.05 4.39
CA THR A 60 -6.01 -14.96 3.62
C THR A 60 -6.22 -14.25 2.27
N PRO A 61 -5.16 -13.76 1.60
CA PRO A 61 -5.26 -13.28 0.22
C PRO A 61 -5.84 -14.31 -0.74
N GLU A 62 -5.53 -15.59 -0.53
CA GLU A 62 -6.04 -16.72 -1.31
C GLU A 62 -7.56 -16.89 -1.15
N ASP A 63 -8.06 -16.66 0.05
CA ASP A 63 -9.50 -16.66 0.36
C ASP A 63 -10.24 -15.55 -0.38
N MET A 64 -9.64 -14.37 -0.43
CA MET A 64 -10.19 -13.25 -1.18
C MET A 64 -10.18 -13.54 -2.68
N ALA A 65 -9.08 -14.07 -3.22
CA ALA A 65 -8.97 -14.46 -4.62
C ALA A 65 -9.97 -15.56 -5.00
N GLY A 66 -10.18 -16.54 -4.12
CA GLY A 66 -11.18 -17.60 -4.29
C GLY A 66 -12.63 -17.11 -4.23
N SER A 67 -12.86 -15.92 -3.68
CA SER A 67 -14.17 -15.27 -3.57
C SER A 67 -14.42 -14.22 -4.67
N PHE A 68 -13.54 -14.15 -5.67
CA PHE A 68 -13.66 -13.20 -6.79
C PHE A 68 -14.98 -13.36 -7.56
N PRO A 69 -15.64 -12.29 -8.04
CA PRO A 69 -15.25 -10.89 -7.80
C PRO A 69 -15.87 -10.27 -6.53
N TYR A 70 -17.03 -10.73 -6.05
CA TYR A 70 -17.81 -10.03 -5.01
C TYR A 70 -18.18 -10.90 -3.82
N GLY A 71 -17.64 -12.12 -3.72
CA GLY A 71 -18.01 -13.06 -2.65
C GLY A 71 -17.65 -12.62 -1.23
N MET A 72 -16.77 -11.61 -1.09
CA MET A 72 -16.42 -11.00 0.19
C MET A 72 -17.26 -9.77 0.54
N PHE A 73 -18.18 -9.35 -0.34
CA PHE A 73 -18.99 -8.16 -0.08
C PHE A 73 -20.13 -8.45 0.91
N ALA A 74 -20.27 -7.58 1.88
CA ALA A 74 -21.32 -7.66 2.90
C ALA A 74 -22.59 -6.87 2.52
N LEU A 75 -22.57 -6.20 1.37
CA LEU A 75 -23.66 -5.38 0.85
C LEU A 75 -23.87 -5.66 -0.64
N PRO A 76 -25.11 -5.47 -1.15
CA PRO A 76 -25.38 -5.59 -2.59
C PRO A 76 -24.67 -4.48 -3.38
N LEU A 77 -24.29 -4.77 -4.63
CA LEU A 77 -23.53 -3.84 -5.49
C LEU A 77 -24.17 -2.45 -5.66
N ARG A 78 -25.49 -2.33 -5.58
CA ARG A 78 -26.18 -1.02 -5.65
C ARG A 78 -25.80 -0.06 -4.52
N GLU A 79 -25.24 -0.58 -3.42
CA GLU A 79 -24.77 0.21 -2.26
C GLU A 79 -23.26 0.46 -2.32
N VAL A 80 -22.56 -0.20 -3.23
CA VAL A 80 -21.14 -0.04 -3.46
C VAL A 80 -20.94 0.97 -4.57
N ILE A 81 -20.53 2.18 -4.20
CA ILE A 81 -20.40 3.30 -5.16
C ILE A 81 -19.04 3.41 -5.81
N ARG A 82 -18.05 2.64 -5.32
CA ARG A 82 -16.72 2.59 -5.91
C ARG A 82 -16.13 1.18 -5.82
N LEU A 83 -15.54 0.78 -6.93
CA LEU A 83 -14.79 -0.47 -7.05
C LEU A 83 -13.39 -0.13 -7.54
N HIS A 84 -12.39 -0.80 -6.99
CA HIS A 84 -11.06 -0.84 -7.56
C HIS A 84 -10.47 -2.24 -7.39
N SER A 85 -9.43 -2.54 -8.13
CA SER A 85 -8.73 -3.81 -8.00
C SER A 85 -7.30 -3.60 -7.55
N THR A 86 -6.83 -4.50 -6.69
CA THR A 86 -5.43 -4.62 -6.35
C THR A 86 -4.85 -5.85 -7.02
N MET A 87 -3.53 -5.91 -7.14
CA MET A 87 -2.86 -7.11 -7.62
C MET A 87 -2.82 -8.14 -6.50
N GLY A 88 -3.71 -9.13 -6.59
CA GLY A 88 -3.70 -10.26 -5.67
C GLY A 88 -2.51 -11.20 -5.93
N SER A 89 -2.24 -12.06 -4.95
CA SER A 89 -1.33 -13.19 -5.13
C SER A 89 -1.78 -14.07 -6.29
N GLN A 90 -0.85 -14.75 -6.95
CA GLN A 90 -1.13 -15.68 -8.06
C GLN A 90 -1.75 -15.03 -9.32
N GLY A 91 -1.53 -13.72 -9.53
CA GLY A 91 -1.98 -13.02 -10.75
C GLY A 91 -3.50 -12.83 -10.88
N ARG A 92 -4.28 -13.09 -9.83
CA ARG A 92 -5.71 -12.80 -9.80
C ARG A 92 -5.95 -11.48 -9.09
N PRO A 93 -6.65 -10.51 -9.72
CA PRO A 93 -6.95 -9.26 -9.06
C PRO A 93 -7.92 -9.49 -7.88
N LEU A 94 -7.74 -8.74 -6.81
CA LEU A 94 -8.70 -8.62 -5.72
C LEU A 94 -9.57 -7.41 -5.99
N VAL A 95 -10.88 -7.56 -5.84
CA VAL A 95 -11.82 -6.45 -6.02
C VAL A 95 -12.17 -5.88 -4.65
N ILE A 96 -11.94 -4.59 -4.50
CA ILE A 96 -12.20 -3.82 -3.28
C ILE A 96 -13.39 -2.91 -3.53
N GLY A 97 -14.37 -2.97 -2.64
CA GLY A 97 -15.57 -2.13 -2.73
C GLY A 97 -15.65 -1.10 -1.61
N HIS A 98 -16.26 0.05 -1.90
CA HIS A 98 -16.52 1.11 -0.93
C HIS A 98 -17.96 1.63 -1.05
N THR A 99 -18.62 1.79 0.09
CA THR A 99 -19.84 2.57 0.20
C THR A 99 -19.52 4.07 0.26
N ARG A 100 -20.55 4.91 0.25
CA ARG A 100 -20.38 6.34 0.52
C ARG A 100 -19.77 6.61 1.90
N ASN A 101 -20.19 5.84 2.90
CA ASN A 101 -19.68 5.97 4.26
C ASN A 101 -18.24 5.45 4.36
N ASP A 102 -17.88 4.35 3.69
CA ASP A 102 -16.50 3.87 3.62
C ASP A 102 -15.55 4.96 3.06
N LEU A 103 -15.97 5.68 2.01
CA LEU A 103 -15.17 6.78 1.44
C LEU A 103 -15.05 7.97 2.40
N ALA A 104 -16.14 8.33 3.09
CA ALA A 104 -16.11 9.41 4.09
C ALA A 104 -15.16 9.06 5.25
N GLN A 105 -15.20 7.83 5.73
CA GLN A 105 -14.28 7.34 6.77
C GLN A 105 -12.84 7.31 6.26
N TRP A 106 -12.62 6.89 5.03
CA TRP A 106 -11.28 6.90 4.42
C TRP A 106 -10.69 8.32 4.40
N GLY A 107 -11.46 9.32 3.96
CA GLY A 107 -11.04 10.72 4.00
C GLY A 107 -10.64 11.17 5.40
N ARG A 108 -11.44 10.83 6.42
CA ARG A 108 -11.13 11.18 7.82
C ARG A 108 -9.84 10.52 8.34
N LEU A 109 -9.63 9.25 8.03
CA LEU A 109 -8.41 8.54 8.42
C LEU A 109 -7.17 9.06 7.69
N ALA A 110 -7.29 9.39 6.39
CA ALA A 110 -6.22 10.04 5.65
C ALA A 110 -5.91 11.46 6.19
N ALA A 111 -6.95 12.22 6.59
CA ALA A 111 -6.78 13.52 7.22
C ALA A 111 -5.97 13.45 8.52
N ARG A 112 -6.11 12.38 9.33
CA ARG A 112 -5.27 12.17 10.52
C ARG A 112 -3.77 12.14 10.16
N GLN A 113 -3.41 11.44 9.07
CA GLN A 113 -2.02 11.40 8.59
C GLN A 113 -1.57 12.77 8.09
N LEU A 114 -2.40 13.47 7.30
CA LEU A 114 -2.06 14.79 6.78
C LEU A 114 -1.83 15.80 7.92
N VAL A 115 -2.73 15.84 8.90
CA VAL A 115 -2.59 16.72 10.07
C VAL A 115 -1.38 16.34 10.92
N ALA A 116 -1.08 15.05 11.10
CA ALA A 116 0.14 14.60 11.79
C ALA A 116 1.40 15.05 11.05
N SER A 117 1.34 15.17 9.72
CA SER A 117 2.42 15.69 8.86
C SER A 117 2.49 17.23 8.86
N GLY A 118 1.66 17.89 9.65
CA GLY A 118 1.66 19.37 9.76
C GLY A 118 0.80 20.08 8.73
N VAL A 119 -0.02 19.36 7.96
CA VAL A 119 -0.95 19.96 7.00
C VAL A 119 -2.10 20.67 7.72
N THR A 120 -2.46 21.83 7.22
CA THR A 120 -3.56 22.69 7.68
C THR A 120 -4.39 23.18 6.50
N ALA A 121 -5.50 23.85 6.74
CA ALA A 121 -6.32 24.49 5.71
C ALA A 121 -5.59 25.53 4.84
N ASN A 122 -4.45 26.02 5.30
CA ASN A 122 -3.64 27.00 4.54
C ASN A 122 -2.65 26.35 3.58
N ASP A 123 -2.63 25.03 3.50
CA ASP A 123 -1.66 24.29 2.71
C ASP A 123 -2.16 23.96 1.31
N VAL A 124 -1.22 23.86 0.38
CA VAL A 124 -1.43 23.34 -0.97
C VAL A 124 -0.70 22.02 -1.09
N ILE A 125 -1.42 20.98 -1.46
CA ILE A 125 -0.91 19.61 -1.56
C ILE A 125 -0.79 19.21 -3.01
N GLN A 126 0.39 18.75 -3.41
CA GLN A 126 0.60 18.06 -4.69
C GLN A 126 0.65 16.55 -4.46
N VAL A 127 -0.13 15.79 -5.23
CA VAL A 127 -0.15 14.32 -5.16
C VAL A 127 0.48 13.74 -6.43
N CYS A 128 1.58 12.97 -6.27
CA CYS A 128 2.35 12.35 -7.36
C CYS A 128 2.60 10.87 -7.03
N LEU A 129 1.60 10.02 -7.20
CA LEU A 129 1.67 8.59 -6.84
C LEU A 129 1.65 7.62 -8.03
N GLY A 130 1.74 8.12 -9.25
CA GLY A 130 1.71 7.35 -10.49
C GLY A 130 0.31 7.26 -11.10
N ALA A 131 0.25 6.94 -12.40
CA ALA A 131 -0.97 6.94 -13.19
C ALA A 131 -2.06 6.06 -12.55
N GLY A 132 -3.13 6.70 -12.16
CA GLY A 132 -4.32 6.06 -11.65
C GLY A 132 -4.74 6.56 -10.27
N PHE A 133 -5.85 7.25 -10.25
CA PHE A 133 -6.55 7.79 -9.06
C PHE A 133 -6.79 6.77 -7.93
N TYR A 134 -6.41 5.52 -8.12
CA TYR A 134 -6.89 4.38 -7.34
C TYR A 134 -5.85 3.73 -6.45
N ARG A 135 -4.57 4.12 -6.55
CA ARG A 135 -3.49 3.54 -5.73
C ARG A 135 -3.11 4.45 -4.56
N GLY A 136 -4.05 4.73 -3.67
CA GLY A 136 -3.79 5.56 -2.50
C GLY A 136 -3.99 7.07 -2.74
N ALA A 137 -3.84 7.58 -3.96
CA ALA A 137 -4.03 9.00 -4.28
C ALA A 137 -5.41 9.51 -3.86
N LEU A 138 -6.47 8.74 -4.12
CA LEU A 138 -7.82 9.12 -3.74
C LEU A 138 -7.97 9.35 -2.23
N GLY A 139 -7.38 8.51 -1.41
CA GLY A 139 -7.44 8.67 0.05
C GLY A 139 -6.87 10.01 0.50
N TYR A 140 -5.77 10.45 -0.12
CA TYR A 140 -5.17 11.75 0.18
C TYR A 140 -6.01 12.92 -0.32
N VAL A 141 -6.63 12.81 -1.50
CA VAL A 141 -7.56 13.83 -2.00
C VAL A 141 -8.75 13.98 -1.05
N LEU A 142 -9.38 12.87 -0.67
CA LEU A 142 -10.47 12.87 0.30
C LEU A 142 -10.01 13.40 1.67
N GLY A 143 -8.78 13.08 2.08
CA GLY A 143 -8.19 13.59 3.32
C GLY A 143 -7.92 15.09 3.29
N ALA A 144 -7.41 15.61 2.18
CA ALA A 144 -7.18 17.05 1.99
C ALA A 144 -8.50 17.83 2.06
N GLU A 145 -9.57 17.33 1.43
CA GLU A 145 -10.92 17.90 1.53
C GLU A 145 -11.42 17.94 2.99
N GLN A 146 -11.11 16.93 3.81
CA GLN A 146 -11.48 16.92 5.25
C GLN A 146 -10.67 17.95 6.06
N VAL A 147 -9.44 18.24 5.66
CA VAL A 147 -8.57 19.27 6.30
C VAL A 147 -8.88 20.67 5.76
N GLU A 148 -9.68 20.77 4.69
CA GLU A 148 -9.95 22.00 3.93
C GLU A 148 -8.68 22.57 3.26
N ALA A 149 -7.67 21.73 3.01
CA ALA A 149 -6.46 22.08 2.29
C ALA A 149 -6.69 22.04 0.78
N SER A 150 -6.01 22.90 0.03
CA SER A 150 -6.06 22.85 -1.44
C SER A 150 -5.29 21.63 -1.96
N VAL A 151 -5.85 20.92 -2.93
CA VAL A 151 -5.18 19.80 -3.57
C VAL A 151 -5.05 20.03 -5.07
N ILE A 152 -3.85 19.79 -5.61
CA ILE A 152 -3.59 19.83 -7.04
C ILE A 152 -4.01 18.47 -7.60
N ALA A 153 -5.09 18.46 -8.40
CA ALA A 153 -5.67 17.25 -8.96
C ALA A 153 -4.96 16.75 -10.24
N GLU A 154 -3.90 17.43 -10.65
CA GLU A 154 -3.12 17.08 -11.83
C GLU A 154 -1.90 16.27 -11.43
N GLU A 155 -1.70 15.15 -12.11
CA GLU A 155 -0.50 14.35 -11.94
C GLU A 155 0.52 14.67 -13.03
N PRO A 156 1.76 15.06 -12.67
CA PRO A 156 2.80 15.29 -13.65
C PRO A 156 3.25 13.98 -14.28
N PHE A 157 3.29 13.93 -15.62
CA PHE A 157 3.78 12.77 -16.36
C PHE A 157 5.31 12.63 -16.34
N HIS A 158 6.02 13.74 -16.10
CA HIS A 158 7.48 13.83 -16.15
C HIS A 158 7.99 14.75 -15.06
N ILE A 159 9.25 14.55 -14.67
CA ILE A 159 9.90 15.33 -13.63
C ILE A 159 9.91 16.85 -13.96
N ASP A 160 10.02 17.22 -15.24
CA ASP A 160 9.94 18.61 -15.66
C ASP A 160 8.56 19.23 -15.40
N SER A 161 7.50 18.47 -15.66
CA SER A 161 6.13 18.90 -15.32
C SER A 161 5.95 19.06 -13.81
N GLN A 162 6.55 18.15 -13.03
CA GLN A 162 6.52 18.22 -11.58
C GLN A 162 7.25 19.48 -11.06
N LEU A 163 8.44 19.76 -11.57
CA LEU A 163 9.19 20.98 -11.23
C LEU A 163 8.41 22.25 -11.59
N ALA A 164 7.77 22.27 -12.77
CA ALA A 164 6.92 23.38 -13.18
C ALA A 164 5.71 23.56 -12.25
N MET A 165 5.09 22.47 -11.78
CA MET A 165 4.01 22.53 -10.81
C MET A 165 4.48 23.05 -9.45
N LEU A 166 5.64 22.59 -8.95
CA LEU A 166 6.26 23.10 -7.74
C LEU A 166 6.49 24.64 -7.81
N GLN A 167 6.91 25.11 -8.96
CA GLN A 167 7.16 26.54 -9.19
C GLN A 167 5.86 27.34 -9.29
N ASN A 168 4.87 26.85 -10.05
CA ASN A 168 3.70 27.62 -10.44
C ASN A 168 2.59 27.58 -9.35
N TYR A 169 2.33 26.41 -8.77
CA TYR A 169 1.28 26.22 -7.76
C TYR A 169 1.79 26.39 -6.32
N ARG A 170 3.10 26.38 -6.13
CA ARG A 170 3.77 26.57 -4.84
C ARG A 170 3.25 25.65 -3.75
N PRO A 171 3.14 24.33 -3.98
CA PRO A 171 2.67 23.41 -2.96
C PRO A 171 3.61 23.43 -1.75
N THR A 172 3.00 23.28 -0.56
CA THR A 172 3.73 23.19 0.70
C THR A 172 3.96 21.74 1.13
N THR A 173 3.18 20.84 0.57
CA THR A 173 3.27 19.40 0.83
C THR A 173 3.27 18.62 -0.49
N LEU A 174 4.23 17.73 -0.64
CA LEU A 174 4.28 16.76 -1.74
C LEU A 174 4.01 15.37 -1.20
N ILE A 175 2.99 14.70 -1.74
CA ILE A 175 2.71 13.29 -1.48
C ILE A 175 3.20 12.50 -2.67
N THR A 176 4.18 11.61 -2.44
CA THR A 176 4.85 10.94 -3.55
C THR A 176 5.43 9.59 -3.15
N THR A 177 5.97 8.87 -4.14
CA THR A 177 6.71 7.62 -3.90
C THR A 177 8.17 7.91 -3.53
N PRO A 178 8.84 7.03 -2.78
CA PRO A 178 10.27 7.18 -2.51
C PRO A 178 11.12 7.28 -3.78
N VAL A 179 10.76 6.51 -4.82
CA VAL A 179 11.48 6.54 -6.11
C VAL A 179 11.38 7.92 -6.75
N ASN A 180 10.17 8.49 -6.80
CA ASN A 180 9.97 9.82 -7.38
C ASN A 180 10.63 10.92 -6.53
N ALA A 181 10.61 10.80 -5.20
CA ALA A 181 11.29 11.76 -4.32
C ALA A 181 12.81 11.78 -4.59
N ARG A 182 13.45 10.59 -4.75
CA ARG A 182 14.87 10.49 -5.13
C ARG A 182 15.14 11.05 -6.51
N GLU A 183 14.27 10.78 -7.48
CA GLU A 183 14.41 11.33 -8.84
C GLU A 183 14.32 12.85 -8.82
N LEU A 184 13.38 13.41 -8.07
CA LEU A 184 13.23 14.86 -7.88
C LEU A 184 14.49 15.48 -7.25
N MET A 185 14.97 14.89 -6.16
CA MET A 185 16.20 15.32 -5.47
C MET A 185 17.41 15.31 -6.41
N ARG A 186 17.62 14.19 -7.13
CA ARG A 186 18.73 14.05 -8.10
C ARG A 186 18.63 15.07 -9.21
N THR A 187 17.45 15.28 -9.77
CA THR A 187 17.23 16.24 -10.84
C THR A 187 17.50 17.68 -10.39
N MET A 188 17.11 18.03 -9.16
CA MET A 188 17.43 19.32 -8.58
C MET A 188 18.94 19.52 -8.44
N ASP A 189 19.66 18.52 -7.95
CA ASP A 189 21.11 18.56 -7.78
C ASP A 189 21.83 18.69 -9.13
N GLU A 190 21.50 17.84 -10.11
CA GLU A 190 22.07 17.85 -11.47
C GLU A 190 21.87 19.19 -12.19
N ARG A 191 20.71 19.81 -11.98
CA ARG A 191 20.36 21.10 -12.60
C ARG A 191 20.75 22.31 -11.77
N ARG A 192 21.32 22.08 -10.58
CA ARG A 192 21.69 23.12 -9.60
C ARG A 192 20.48 24.00 -9.21
N ILE A 193 19.33 23.37 -9.04
CA ILE A 193 18.12 24.04 -8.57
C ILE A 193 18.16 24.02 -7.04
N ASP A 194 18.09 25.18 -6.42
CA ASP A 194 18.01 25.31 -4.95
C ASP A 194 16.63 24.81 -4.46
N PRO A 195 16.55 23.76 -3.64
CA PRO A 195 15.29 23.30 -3.08
C PRO A 195 14.54 24.39 -2.29
N GLN A 196 15.24 25.34 -1.68
CA GLN A 196 14.64 26.48 -0.96
C GLN A 196 13.91 27.48 -1.87
N SER A 197 14.14 27.41 -3.20
CA SER A 197 13.40 28.22 -4.17
C SER A 197 11.91 27.81 -4.26
N PHE A 198 11.55 26.65 -3.77
CA PHE A 198 10.18 26.14 -3.69
C PHE A 198 9.56 26.41 -2.30
N HIS A 199 8.25 26.32 -2.22
CA HIS A 199 7.51 26.50 -0.95
C HIS A 199 7.33 25.16 -0.18
N LEU A 200 7.96 24.09 -0.66
CA LEU A 200 7.83 22.77 -0.11
C LEU A 200 8.40 22.70 1.31
N ARG A 201 7.63 22.16 2.24
CA ARG A 201 8.02 21.99 3.65
C ARG A 201 7.98 20.53 4.08
N THR A 202 7.10 19.76 3.46
CA THR A 202 6.86 18.37 3.83
C THR A 202 6.77 17.49 2.60
N VAL A 203 7.43 16.36 2.65
CA VAL A 203 7.24 15.23 1.72
C VAL A 203 6.66 14.06 2.51
N LEU A 204 5.49 13.60 2.09
CA LEU A 204 4.85 12.40 2.61
C LEU A 204 5.02 11.26 1.61
N LEU A 205 5.80 10.27 1.98
CA LEU A 205 6.09 9.11 1.15
C LEU A 205 4.95 8.08 1.22
N SER A 206 4.62 7.46 0.11
CA SER A 206 3.54 6.47 -0.01
C SER A 206 3.79 5.18 0.79
N ARG A 207 5.03 4.94 1.23
CA ARG A 207 5.43 3.77 2.01
C ARG A 207 6.61 4.10 2.92
N PRO A 208 6.82 3.28 3.97
CA PRO A 208 7.98 3.42 4.83
C PRO A 208 9.30 3.32 4.07
N VAL A 209 10.26 4.08 4.52
CA VAL A 209 11.67 4.02 4.14
C VAL A 209 12.52 3.84 5.40
N ASP A 210 13.74 3.37 5.25
CA ASP A 210 14.67 3.29 6.37
C ASP A 210 15.18 4.68 6.82
N ALA A 211 15.88 4.72 7.95
CA ALA A 211 16.36 5.98 8.49
C ALA A 211 17.38 6.68 7.57
N ALA A 212 18.25 5.91 6.93
CA ALA A 212 19.28 6.46 6.04
C ALA A 212 18.66 7.11 4.80
N GLU A 213 17.69 6.44 4.14
CA GLU A 213 16.97 6.97 3.00
C GLU A 213 16.14 8.22 3.40
N ARG A 214 15.54 8.21 4.60
CA ARG A 214 14.81 9.38 5.11
C ARG A 214 15.74 10.57 5.30
N ASP A 215 16.89 10.37 5.95
CA ASP A 215 17.85 11.43 6.23
C ASP A 215 18.44 11.99 4.93
N GLU A 216 18.73 11.14 3.95
CA GLU A 216 19.18 11.54 2.61
C GLU A 216 18.16 12.46 1.93
N LEU A 217 16.89 12.05 1.90
CA LEU A 217 15.82 12.84 1.27
C LEU A 217 15.58 14.16 2.02
N GLN A 218 15.62 14.16 3.36
CA GLN A 218 15.48 15.37 4.15
C GLN A 218 16.63 16.37 3.87
N ALA A 219 17.86 15.88 3.82
CA ALA A 219 19.01 16.71 3.55
C ALA A 219 19.02 17.25 2.11
N GLY A 220 18.67 16.40 1.13
CA GLY A 220 18.71 16.79 -0.29
C GLY A 220 17.56 17.70 -0.72
N LEU A 221 16.35 17.52 -0.15
CA LEU A 221 15.19 18.34 -0.48
C LEU A 221 14.95 19.50 0.51
N LEU A 222 15.67 19.54 1.62
CA LEU A 222 15.55 20.53 2.72
C LEU A 222 14.12 20.62 3.29
N VAL A 223 13.47 19.48 3.48
CA VAL A 223 12.09 19.33 3.95
C VAL A 223 11.96 18.32 5.09
N THR A 224 10.84 18.30 5.78
CA THR A 224 10.49 17.17 6.65
C THR A 224 9.99 16.01 5.79
N VAL A 225 10.51 14.81 6.01
CA VAL A 225 10.06 13.58 5.35
C VAL A 225 9.31 12.69 6.33
N GLN A 226 8.09 12.35 5.97
CA GLN A 226 7.27 11.36 6.67
C GLN A 226 6.83 10.26 5.71
N SER A 227 6.36 9.16 6.25
CA SER A 227 5.95 8.00 5.46
C SER A 227 4.53 7.59 5.83
N ASN A 228 3.86 6.95 4.88
CA ASN A 228 2.61 6.26 5.10
C ASN A 228 2.86 4.76 5.25
N PHE A 229 2.07 4.10 6.08
CA PHE A 229 1.93 2.66 6.09
C PHE A 229 0.46 2.29 5.97
N GLY A 230 0.11 1.69 4.85
CA GLY A 230 -1.21 1.20 4.53
C GLY A 230 -1.16 -0.15 3.81
N ILE A 231 -2.31 -0.77 3.66
CA ILE A 231 -2.51 -2.06 2.99
C ILE A 231 -3.71 -1.90 2.07
N GLU A 232 -3.51 -2.06 0.76
CA GLU A 232 -4.53 -1.77 -0.24
C GLU A 232 -5.85 -2.53 0.01
N GLU A 233 -5.76 -3.79 0.46
CA GLU A 233 -6.93 -4.63 0.76
C GLU A 233 -7.67 -4.16 2.02
N VAL A 234 -6.96 -3.53 2.95
CA VAL A 234 -7.50 -3.01 4.21
C VAL A 234 -7.89 -1.55 4.06
N LEU A 235 -6.91 -0.68 4.01
CA LEU A 235 -7.03 0.74 3.69
C LEU A 235 -5.63 1.36 3.48
N ASP A 236 -5.46 2.11 2.39
CA ASP A 236 -4.22 2.83 2.08
C ASP A 236 -4.51 4.16 1.35
N PRO A 237 -4.17 5.32 1.95
CA PRO A 237 -3.72 5.58 3.31
C PRO A 237 -4.82 5.38 4.35
N GLY A 238 -4.46 5.36 5.65
CA GLY A 238 -5.43 5.43 6.74
C GLY A 238 -5.42 4.27 7.72
N LEU A 239 -4.65 3.20 7.46
CA LEU A 239 -4.45 2.13 8.45
C LEU A 239 -3.70 2.67 9.68
N CYS A 240 -2.63 3.41 9.45
CA CYS A 240 -1.80 4.00 10.49
C CYS A 240 -1.59 5.49 10.26
N VAL A 241 -1.09 6.14 11.31
CA VAL A 241 -0.57 7.51 11.28
C VAL A 241 0.90 7.47 11.70
N GLU A 242 1.81 7.95 10.85
CA GLU A 242 3.16 8.24 11.30
C GLU A 242 3.15 9.55 12.09
N CYS A 243 3.56 9.48 13.33
CA CYS A 243 3.64 10.66 14.19
C CYS A 243 4.98 11.41 14.00
N PRO A 244 5.14 12.64 14.54
CA PRO A 244 6.40 13.38 14.45
C PRO A 244 7.62 12.65 15.03
N GLU A 245 7.40 11.64 15.90
CA GLU A 245 8.46 10.79 16.45
C GLU A 245 8.86 9.64 15.52
N GLY A 246 8.35 9.60 14.27
CA GLY A 246 8.60 8.56 13.29
C GLY A 246 7.98 7.20 13.63
N ARG A 247 6.92 7.17 14.45
CA ARG A 247 6.24 5.94 14.87
C ARG A 247 4.89 5.79 14.21
N PHE A 248 4.56 4.58 13.74
CA PHE A 248 3.29 4.27 13.12
C PHE A 248 2.26 3.83 14.17
N HIS A 249 1.30 4.70 14.46
CA HIS A 249 0.16 4.40 15.32
C HIS A 249 -1.00 3.87 14.52
N VAL A 250 -1.51 2.69 14.88
CA VAL A 250 -2.72 2.12 14.27
C VAL A 250 -3.94 2.96 14.61
N ASN A 251 -4.79 3.21 13.64
CA ASN A 251 -6.11 3.82 13.86
C ASN A 251 -7.07 2.80 14.48
N GLU A 252 -6.84 2.45 15.75
CA GLU A 252 -7.47 1.32 16.43
C GLU A 252 -8.97 1.48 16.70
N ASP A 253 -9.51 2.67 16.54
CA ASP A 253 -10.96 2.85 16.48
C ASP A 253 -11.57 2.24 15.20
N HIS A 254 -10.82 2.13 14.11
CA HIS A 254 -11.26 1.53 12.85
C HIS A 254 -10.70 0.13 12.59
N PHE A 255 -9.61 -0.23 13.21
CA PHE A 255 -8.89 -1.49 12.98
C PHE A 255 -8.51 -2.16 14.29
N LEU A 256 -8.66 -3.48 14.34
CA LEU A 256 -8.01 -4.28 15.36
C LEU A 256 -6.78 -4.93 14.73
N ALA A 257 -5.60 -4.58 15.24
CA ALA A 257 -4.34 -5.14 14.82
C ALA A 257 -3.89 -6.25 15.78
N GLU A 258 -3.42 -7.35 15.23
CA GLU A 258 -2.81 -8.47 15.94
C GLU A 258 -1.46 -8.80 15.29
N VAL A 259 -0.54 -9.41 16.03
CA VAL A 259 0.65 -10.05 15.47
C VAL A 259 0.54 -11.55 15.73
N CYS A 260 0.42 -12.32 14.65
CA CYS A 260 0.33 -13.77 14.71
C CYS A 260 1.52 -14.38 13.97
N ASP A 261 2.33 -15.16 14.68
CA ASP A 261 3.55 -15.78 14.10
C ASP A 261 4.49 -14.76 13.44
N GLY A 262 4.60 -13.55 14.02
CA GLY A 262 5.40 -12.46 13.47
C GLY A 262 4.78 -11.73 12.27
N GLU A 263 3.56 -12.09 11.86
CA GLU A 263 2.81 -11.47 10.78
C GLU A 263 1.74 -10.52 11.31
N LEU A 264 1.60 -9.36 10.70
CA LEU A 264 0.50 -8.42 10.95
C LEU A 264 -0.83 -8.99 10.46
N VAL A 265 -1.80 -9.02 11.34
CA VAL A 265 -3.18 -9.48 11.07
C VAL A 265 -4.13 -8.35 11.41
N ILE A 266 -5.04 -8.00 10.50
CA ILE A 266 -5.95 -6.85 10.65
C ILE A 266 -7.40 -7.29 10.54
N THR A 267 -8.22 -6.82 11.49
CA THR A 267 -9.68 -6.85 11.39
C THR A 267 -10.20 -5.44 11.15
N THR A 268 -11.01 -5.24 10.10
CA THR A 268 -11.64 -3.95 9.80
C THR A 268 -12.94 -3.81 10.57
N LEU A 269 -13.00 -2.90 11.52
CA LEU A 269 -14.14 -2.77 12.45
C LEU A 269 -15.33 -2.02 11.86
N CYS A 270 -15.06 -0.99 11.05
CA CYS A 270 -16.07 -0.05 10.57
C CYS A 270 -16.41 -0.20 9.08
N ARG A 271 -15.68 -1.04 8.35
CA ARG A 271 -15.86 -1.19 6.91
C ARG A 271 -17.22 -1.81 6.57
N GLU A 272 -17.94 -1.22 5.62
CA GLU A 272 -19.31 -1.65 5.27
C GLU A 272 -19.35 -2.57 4.05
N ALA A 273 -18.71 -2.15 2.94
CA ALA A 273 -18.81 -2.88 1.67
C ALA A 273 -18.11 -4.24 1.72
N MET A 274 -16.87 -4.26 2.21
CA MET A 274 -16.04 -5.44 2.25
C MET A 274 -15.27 -5.52 3.57
N PRO A 275 -15.94 -5.88 4.67
CA PRO A 275 -15.28 -6.06 5.95
C PRO A 275 -14.40 -7.29 5.95
N LEU A 276 -13.23 -7.19 6.59
CA LEU A 276 -12.25 -8.27 6.72
C LEU A 276 -12.11 -8.68 8.19
N LEU A 277 -12.18 -9.96 8.45
CA LEU A 277 -11.96 -10.56 9.78
C LEU A 277 -10.59 -11.23 9.79
N ARG A 278 -9.70 -10.78 10.69
CA ARG A 278 -8.37 -11.35 10.91
C ARG A 278 -7.61 -11.61 9.60
N TYR A 279 -7.52 -10.58 8.77
CA TYR A 279 -6.84 -10.66 7.47
C TYR A 279 -5.33 -10.78 7.65
N ARG A 280 -4.74 -11.85 7.14
CA ARG A 280 -3.29 -12.09 7.09
C ARG A 280 -2.68 -11.24 5.98
N THR A 281 -1.91 -10.24 6.38
CA THR A 281 -1.40 -9.21 5.44
C THR A 281 -0.16 -9.63 4.66
N ARG A 282 0.46 -10.73 5.07
CA ARG A 282 1.75 -11.20 4.56
C ARG A 282 2.88 -10.17 4.79
N ILE A 283 2.80 -9.41 5.87
CA ILE A 283 3.82 -8.43 6.27
C ILE A 283 4.32 -8.81 7.66
N ALA A 284 5.64 -8.97 7.79
CA ALA A 284 6.27 -9.12 9.11
C ALA A 284 6.04 -7.86 9.93
N CYS A 285 5.76 -8.00 11.22
CA CYS A 285 5.46 -6.86 12.06
C CYS A 285 5.80 -7.13 13.52
N GLU A 286 6.33 -6.11 14.19
CA GLU A 286 6.32 -6.01 15.64
C GLU A 286 5.27 -5.00 16.08
N MET A 287 4.62 -5.26 17.22
CA MET A 287 3.64 -4.36 17.80
C MET A 287 3.99 -4.04 19.24
N LYS A 288 3.91 -2.75 19.61
CA LYS A 288 4.23 -2.25 20.93
C LYS A 288 3.08 -1.45 21.51
N GLN A 289 2.76 -1.71 22.76
CA GLN A 289 1.81 -0.96 23.58
C GLN A 289 2.59 -0.07 24.55
N GLU A 290 3.10 1.05 24.08
CA GLU A 290 3.90 1.96 24.88
C GLU A 290 3.45 3.41 24.70
N LYS A 291 3.74 4.26 25.68
CA LYS A 291 3.47 5.69 25.56
C LYS A 291 4.38 6.33 24.53
N CYS A 292 3.83 7.16 23.68
CA CYS A 292 4.56 7.98 22.73
C CYS A 292 4.53 9.45 23.15
N ALA A 293 5.64 10.17 22.93
CA ALA A 293 5.72 11.60 23.20
C ALA A 293 4.71 12.41 22.40
N CYS A 294 4.28 11.89 21.23
CA CYS A 294 3.21 12.48 20.43
C CYS A 294 1.81 12.40 21.09
N GLY A 295 1.66 11.67 22.21
CA GLY A 295 0.45 11.52 23.01
C GLY A 295 -0.65 10.65 22.41
N ARG A 296 -0.51 10.11 21.18
CA ARG A 296 -1.42 9.12 20.62
C ARG A 296 -1.39 7.84 21.44
N THR A 297 -2.55 7.22 21.58
CA THR A 297 -2.75 6.03 22.43
C THR A 297 -2.86 4.74 21.63
N GLY A 298 -3.02 4.83 20.32
CA GLY A 298 -3.04 3.67 19.42
C GLY A 298 -1.74 2.89 19.46
N ALA A 299 -1.84 1.55 19.35
CA ALA A 299 -0.70 0.65 19.29
C ALA A 299 0.32 1.10 18.22
N ILE A 300 1.58 0.98 18.56
CA ILE A 300 2.68 1.29 17.65
C ILE A 300 3.06 0.01 16.92
N ILE A 301 3.12 0.07 15.60
CA ILE A 301 3.64 -1.02 14.78
C ILE A 301 4.98 -0.65 14.15
N VAL A 302 5.82 -1.67 14.00
CA VAL A 302 7.08 -1.61 13.26
C VAL A 302 6.94 -2.59 12.10
N PRO A 303 6.55 -2.09 10.91
CA PRO A 303 6.37 -2.96 9.75
C PRO A 303 7.73 -3.45 9.26
N GLY A 304 7.82 -4.75 8.98
CA GLY A 304 8.97 -5.42 8.39
C GLY A 304 8.80 -5.70 6.91
N GLY A 305 9.56 -6.68 6.43
CA GLY A 305 9.48 -7.14 5.05
C GLY A 305 8.23 -7.97 4.76
N ARG A 306 7.98 -8.22 3.48
CA ARG A 306 6.91 -9.11 3.05
C ARG A 306 7.30 -10.57 3.23
N LEU A 307 6.30 -11.39 3.61
CA LEU A 307 6.44 -12.83 3.87
C LEU A 307 5.99 -13.70 2.70
N ASP A 308 5.42 -13.09 1.65
CA ASP A 308 4.82 -13.79 0.51
C ASP A 308 5.66 -13.77 -0.76
N GLY A 309 6.93 -13.33 -0.68
CA GLY A 309 7.80 -13.26 -1.85
C GLY A 309 7.40 -12.22 -2.90
N ARG A 310 6.46 -11.33 -2.59
CA ARG A 310 6.07 -10.23 -3.48
C ARG A 310 7.27 -9.32 -3.76
N LEU A 311 7.62 -9.25 -5.02
CA LEU A 311 8.69 -8.38 -5.53
C LEU A 311 8.12 -7.04 -6.01
N ARG A 312 9.00 -6.06 -6.23
CA ARG A 312 8.59 -4.74 -6.71
C ARG A 312 9.67 -4.14 -7.62
N VAL A 313 9.24 -3.56 -8.73
CA VAL A 313 10.09 -2.71 -9.58
C VAL A 313 9.44 -1.35 -9.70
N LYS A 314 10.16 -0.30 -9.36
CA LYS A 314 9.58 1.03 -9.14
C LYS A 314 8.41 0.88 -8.16
N GLU A 315 7.20 1.22 -8.58
CA GLU A 315 6.00 1.06 -7.77
C GLU A 315 5.11 -0.10 -8.22
N THR A 316 5.54 -0.91 -9.20
CA THR A 316 4.77 -2.03 -9.71
C THR A 316 5.11 -3.32 -8.94
N PRO A 317 4.17 -3.88 -8.17
CA PRO A 317 4.38 -5.15 -7.50
C PRO A 317 4.18 -6.31 -8.48
N PHE A 318 4.87 -7.43 -8.23
CA PHE A 318 4.70 -8.68 -8.96
C PHE A 318 5.18 -9.87 -8.14
N TYR A 319 4.87 -11.09 -8.63
CA TYR A 319 5.30 -12.35 -8.02
C TYR A 319 6.07 -13.18 -9.04
N GLU A 320 6.95 -14.08 -8.58
CA GLU A 320 7.70 -14.99 -9.47
C GLU A 320 6.78 -15.89 -10.30
N GLU A 321 5.61 -16.25 -9.77
CA GLU A 321 4.60 -17.01 -10.51
C GLU A 321 4.09 -16.27 -11.75
N GLN A 322 4.02 -14.94 -11.71
CA GLN A 322 3.64 -14.14 -12.88
C GLN A 322 4.74 -14.15 -13.94
N ILE A 323 6.02 -14.19 -13.51
CA ILE A 323 7.15 -14.40 -14.42
C ILE A 323 7.02 -15.76 -15.09
N ALA A 324 6.79 -16.81 -14.30
CA ALA A 324 6.59 -18.17 -14.82
C ALA A 324 5.41 -18.23 -15.83
N GLN A 325 4.29 -17.55 -15.55
CA GLN A 325 3.14 -17.48 -16.45
C GLN A 325 3.44 -16.78 -17.78
N VAL A 326 4.24 -15.73 -17.77
CA VAL A 326 4.68 -15.05 -19.01
C VAL A 326 5.61 -15.96 -19.79
N LEU A 327 6.61 -16.55 -19.13
CA LEU A 327 7.55 -17.50 -19.78
C LEU A 327 6.84 -18.73 -20.37
N ALA A 328 5.81 -19.24 -19.68
CA ALA A 328 5.04 -20.40 -20.14
C ALA A 328 4.32 -20.19 -21.50
N GLN A 329 4.16 -18.96 -21.93
CA GLN A 329 3.55 -18.61 -23.22
C GLN A 329 4.59 -18.36 -24.32
N THR A 330 5.84 -18.60 -24.03
CA THR A 330 6.96 -18.45 -24.95
C THR A 330 7.70 -19.77 -25.10
N ARG A 331 8.70 -19.82 -25.97
CA ARG A 331 9.59 -20.99 -26.10
C ARG A 331 10.44 -21.24 -24.86
N ALA A 332 10.47 -20.32 -23.89
CA ALA A 332 11.12 -20.49 -22.60
C ALA A 332 10.25 -21.26 -21.58
N ALA A 333 9.09 -21.77 -21.98
CA ALA A 333 8.20 -22.55 -21.12
C ALA A 333 8.92 -23.73 -20.48
N GLY A 334 8.77 -23.88 -19.16
CA GLY A 334 9.36 -24.99 -18.42
C GLY A 334 10.87 -24.90 -18.14
N HIS A 335 11.56 -23.88 -18.65
CA HIS A 335 12.97 -23.67 -18.36
C HIS A 335 13.18 -23.03 -16.99
N LYS A 336 14.27 -23.38 -16.32
CA LYS A 336 14.65 -22.73 -15.07
C LYS A 336 14.99 -21.27 -15.32
N PHE A 337 14.59 -20.43 -14.41
CA PHE A 337 14.93 -19.02 -14.45
C PHE A 337 15.29 -18.51 -13.04
N TRP A 338 16.00 -17.42 -13.01
CA TRP A 338 16.36 -16.67 -11.79
C TRP A 338 16.00 -15.21 -12.00
N THR A 339 15.52 -14.62 -10.94
CA THR A 339 15.06 -13.22 -10.94
C THR A 339 15.98 -12.36 -10.09
N ARG A 340 16.44 -11.27 -10.66
CA ARG A 340 17.13 -10.23 -9.91
C ARG A 340 16.41 -8.90 -10.13
N VAL A 341 15.93 -8.33 -9.04
CA VAL A 341 15.25 -7.03 -9.08
C VAL A 341 16.27 -5.92 -8.87
N SER A 342 16.25 -4.92 -9.73
CA SER A 342 16.93 -3.65 -9.56
C SER A 342 15.91 -2.53 -9.40
N GLU A 343 16.34 -1.30 -9.08
CA GLU A 343 15.43 -0.17 -8.87
C GLU A 343 14.46 0.08 -10.04
N ASN A 344 14.95 -0.10 -11.26
CA ASN A 344 14.24 0.31 -12.47
C ASN A 344 13.83 -0.84 -13.39
N THR A 345 14.32 -2.06 -13.16
CA THR A 345 14.10 -3.19 -14.08
C THR A 345 14.19 -4.53 -13.34
N VAL A 346 13.59 -5.54 -13.93
CA VAL A 346 13.79 -6.95 -13.54
C VAL A 346 14.75 -7.59 -14.52
N VAL A 347 15.81 -8.20 -14.02
CA VAL A 347 16.68 -9.05 -14.83
C VAL A 347 16.22 -10.49 -14.64
N ILE A 348 15.80 -11.12 -15.72
CA ILE A 348 15.38 -12.53 -15.75
C ILE A 348 16.46 -13.33 -16.50
N SER A 349 17.13 -14.20 -15.77
CA SER A 349 18.13 -15.11 -16.33
C SER A 349 17.45 -16.45 -16.61
N VAL A 350 17.28 -16.80 -17.87
CA VAL A 350 16.68 -18.08 -18.32
C VAL A 350 17.78 -19.07 -18.64
N GLN A 351 17.67 -20.28 -18.12
CA GLN A 351 18.64 -21.34 -18.37
C GLN A 351 18.59 -21.79 -19.83
N LEU A 352 19.75 -21.71 -20.50
CA LEU A 352 19.95 -22.29 -21.84
C LEU A 352 19.98 -23.82 -21.74
N THR A 353 19.13 -24.45 -22.52
CA THR A 353 19.19 -25.91 -22.76
C THR A 353 19.42 -26.17 -24.25
N SER A 354 19.79 -27.39 -24.61
CA SER A 354 19.97 -27.79 -26.02
C SER A 354 18.71 -27.58 -26.87
N GLU A 355 17.54 -27.57 -26.25
CA GLU A 355 16.25 -27.34 -26.92
C GLU A 355 16.04 -25.86 -27.30
N LEU A 356 16.53 -24.91 -26.47
CA LEU A 356 16.52 -23.48 -26.76
C LEU A 356 17.68 -23.06 -27.71
N PHE A 357 18.73 -23.87 -27.76
CA PHE A 357 19.91 -23.63 -28.56
C PHE A 357 19.71 -24.31 -29.93
N SER A 358 19.01 -23.65 -30.83
CA SER A 358 19.06 -24.04 -32.24
C SER A 358 20.23 -23.35 -32.94
N ASP A 359 20.81 -23.94 -33.95
CA ASP A 359 22.07 -23.57 -34.65
C ASP A 359 22.16 -22.12 -35.20
N MET A 360 21.24 -21.25 -34.84
CA MET A 360 21.22 -19.84 -35.23
C MET A 360 21.06 -18.92 -34.02
N MET A 361 21.96 -17.96 -33.84
CA MET A 361 21.88 -16.92 -32.81
C MET A 361 20.68 -15.96 -32.97
N TRP A 362 20.09 -15.87 -34.12
CA TRP A 362 18.92 -15.05 -34.44
C TRP A 362 17.68 -15.39 -33.59
N PRO A 363 17.30 -16.65 -33.36
CA PRO A 363 16.12 -16.99 -32.58
C PRO A 363 16.18 -16.57 -31.12
N LEU A 364 17.35 -16.51 -30.49
CA LEU A 364 17.49 -16.09 -29.08
C LEU A 364 17.23 -14.59 -28.90
N GLY A 365 17.71 -13.74 -29.79
CA GLY A 365 17.45 -12.31 -29.74
C GLY A 365 15.98 -11.96 -30.03
N GLU A 366 15.30 -12.77 -30.83
CA GLU A 366 13.86 -12.60 -31.06
C GLU A 366 13.04 -13.06 -29.85
N LEU A 367 13.40 -14.20 -29.26
CA LEU A 367 12.78 -14.72 -28.04
C LEU A 367 12.99 -13.74 -26.86
N GLN A 368 14.19 -13.17 -26.73
CA GLN A 368 14.46 -12.13 -25.73
C GLN A 368 13.48 -10.95 -25.86
N ARG A 369 13.40 -10.36 -27.05
CA ARG A 369 12.51 -9.24 -27.33
C ARG A 369 11.04 -9.61 -27.13
N GLN A 370 10.64 -10.81 -27.51
CA GLN A 370 9.29 -11.31 -27.29
C GLN A 370 8.96 -11.37 -25.78
N ILE A 371 9.84 -11.96 -24.96
CA ILE A 371 9.65 -12.05 -23.52
C ILE A 371 9.59 -10.66 -22.91
N GLU A 372 10.54 -9.77 -23.22
CA GLU A 372 10.58 -8.39 -22.71
C GLU A 372 9.30 -7.62 -23.06
N SER A 373 8.81 -7.76 -24.30
CA SER A 373 7.56 -7.14 -24.77
C SER A 373 6.33 -7.70 -24.03
N GLU A 374 6.25 -8.99 -23.81
CA GLU A 374 5.15 -9.61 -23.07
C GLU A 374 5.13 -9.16 -21.59
N PHE A 375 6.30 -9.06 -20.94
CA PHE A 375 6.40 -8.51 -19.60
C PHE A 375 5.91 -7.07 -19.51
N LEU A 376 6.35 -6.23 -20.46
CA LEU A 376 5.93 -4.84 -20.50
C LEU A 376 4.42 -4.73 -20.76
N ALA A 377 3.89 -5.51 -21.70
CA ALA A 377 2.47 -5.47 -22.07
C ALA A 377 1.55 -5.97 -20.95
N ARG A 378 1.94 -7.02 -20.22
CA ARG A 378 1.09 -7.67 -19.21
C ARG A 378 1.25 -7.12 -17.82
N LEU A 379 2.48 -6.78 -17.44
CA LEU A 379 2.82 -6.39 -16.08
C LEU A 379 3.21 -4.91 -15.97
N GLY A 380 3.44 -4.22 -17.08
CA GLY A 380 3.94 -2.85 -17.09
C GLY A 380 5.36 -2.73 -16.54
N ILE A 381 6.13 -3.84 -16.53
CA ILE A 381 7.44 -3.92 -15.89
C ILE A 381 8.52 -3.92 -16.95
N PRO A 382 9.46 -2.95 -16.96
CA PRO A 382 10.66 -3.02 -17.76
C PRO A 382 11.51 -4.22 -17.36
N THR A 383 11.83 -5.07 -18.31
CA THR A 383 12.51 -6.34 -18.06
C THR A 383 13.71 -6.47 -18.97
N GLU A 384 14.81 -6.98 -18.44
CA GLU A 384 15.98 -7.41 -19.20
C GLU A 384 16.06 -8.94 -19.13
N VAL A 385 16.02 -9.59 -20.26
CA VAL A 385 16.15 -11.06 -20.33
C VAL A 385 17.56 -11.44 -20.70
N ARG A 386 18.15 -12.38 -19.97
CA ARG A 386 19.46 -12.93 -20.22
C ARG A 386 19.37 -14.45 -20.34
N PHE A 387 20.05 -15.04 -21.29
CA PHE A 387 20.18 -16.47 -21.38
C PHE A 387 21.51 -16.92 -20.78
N VAL A 388 21.47 -17.83 -19.81
CA VAL A 388 22.64 -18.26 -19.03
C VAL A 388 22.77 -19.78 -19.02
N GLN A 389 23.98 -20.29 -18.94
CA GLN A 389 24.23 -21.74 -18.87
C GLN A 389 23.99 -22.32 -17.47
N SER A 390 24.21 -21.52 -16.43
CA SER A 390 24.03 -21.89 -15.02
C SER A 390 23.47 -20.71 -14.22
N ALA A 391 23.09 -20.95 -12.98
CA ALA A 391 22.66 -19.90 -12.05
C ALA A 391 23.69 -18.76 -11.99
N PRO A 392 23.24 -17.49 -12.12
CA PRO A 392 24.10 -16.32 -12.09
C PRO A 392 24.63 -16.02 -10.67
#